data_31874b0294cb82214d79d9b18d313340
#
_entry.id   31874b0294cb82214d79d9b18d313340
#
_cell.length_a   1.000
_cell.length_b   1.000
_cell.length_c   1.000
_cell.angle_alpha   90.00
_cell.angle_beta   90.00
_cell.angle_gamma   90.00
#
_symmetry.space_group_name_H-M   'P 1'
#
loop_
_entity.id
_entity.type
_entity.pdbx_description
1 polymer ?
#
loop_
_entity_poly.entity_id
_entity_poly.type
_entity_poly.pdbx_seq_one_letter_code
_entity_poly.pdbx_strand_id
1 'polypeptide(L)'
;MQQIVANNRQQTAKKVKNGIYAVASGKGGVGKTWFAITLSHAFANLGRKTLLFDGDLGLANVDIQLGLMPKHDLGTVVSGKLPLEAATMQFEEGGFDIIAGRSGTGNLANVSANRLHTLGEDIVRLSSVYQNVVLDLGAGVERTVRNLAHQVDTLFVVTTDEPTALTDAYAFIKITHMERPNTDVRIIVNMANSIKEGERTYNTILKACEGFLKFSPPLAGVIRRDPKVRDSIRAQSPILVRFPNTEAAIDITSIAGKLA
;
A
#
# COMPACT_ATOMS: atom_id res chain seq x y z
N MET A 1 -26.90 53.25 14.00
CA MET A 1 -26.18 52.66 12.85
C MET A 1 -25.05 51.79 13.35
N GLN A 2 -25.31 50.51 13.52
CA GLN A 2 -24.27 49.53 13.89
C GLN A 2 -24.06 48.65 12.67
N GLN A 3 -22.88 48.75 12.06
CA GLN A 3 -22.46 47.91 10.97
C GLN A 3 -22.05 46.52 11.54
N ILE A 4 -22.82 45.51 11.16
CA ILE A 4 -22.49 44.10 11.41
C ILE A 4 -21.43 43.71 10.39
N VAL A 5 -20.17 43.55 10.85
CA VAL A 5 -19.09 43.02 10.05
C VAL A 5 -19.28 41.49 10.00
N ALA A 6 -19.76 41.00 8.87
CA ALA A 6 -19.82 39.57 8.59
C ALA A 6 -18.40 39.03 8.35
N ASN A 7 -17.87 38.33 9.32
CA ASN A 7 -16.58 37.60 9.22
C ASN A 7 -16.78 36.38 8.32
N ASN A 8 -16.50 36.55 7.03
CA ASN A 8 -16.44 35.45 6.06
C ASN A 8 -15.16 34.65 6.31
N ARG A 9 -15.22 33.64 7.20
CA ARG A 9 -14.21 32.63 7.29
C ARG A 9 -14.35 31.70 6.07
N GLN A 10 -13.74 32.09 4.97
CA GLN A 10 -13.40 31.12 3.91
C GLN A 10 -12.39 30.12 4.50
N GLN A 11 -12.90 28.99 4.99
CA GLN A 11 -12.09 27.80 5.14
C GLN A 11 -11.65 27.42 3.73
N THR A 12 -10.42 27.73 3.39
CA THR A 12 -9.75 27.16 2.21
C THR A 12 -9.71 25.65 2.42
N ALA A 13 -10.63 24.94 1.78
CA ALA A 13 -10.60 23.50 1.71
C ALA A 13 -9.21 23.11 1.16
N LYS A 14 -8.38 22.48 1.98
CA LYS A 14 -7.10 21.94 1.55
C LYS A 14 -7.40 21.04 0.36
N LYS A 15 -6.86 21.38 -0.82
CA LYS A 15 -7.07 20.61 -2.05
C LYS A 15 -6.51 19.21 -1.80
N VAL A 16 -7.40 18.26 -1.61
CA VAL A 16 -7.07 16.87 -1.33
C VAL A 16 -6.28 16.33 -2.53
N LYS A 17 -5.02 15.96 -2.31
CA LYS A 17 -4.16 15.45 -3.39
C LYS A 17 -4.54 13.99 -3.64
N ASN A 18 -4.96 13.65 -4.85
CA ASN A 18 -5.08 12.27 -5.28
C ASN A 18 -3.69 11.62 -5.26
N GLY A 19 -3.60 10.34 -4.91
CA GLY A 19 -2.31 9.67 -4.82
C GLY A 19 -2.36 8.20 -5.25
N ILE A 20 -1.30 7.78 -5.93
CA ILE A 20 -1.01 6.38 -6.20
C ILE A 20 0.07 5.95 -5.22
N TYR A 21 -0.24 4.95 -4.40
CA TYR A 21 0.62 4.42 -3.36
C TYR A 21 1.00 2.98 -3.70
N ALA A 22 2.25 2.60 -3.57
CA ALA A 22 2.64 1.20 -3.61
C ALA A 22 3.11 0.73 -2.24
N VAL A 23 2.80 -0.51 -1.92
CA VAL A 23 3.29 -1.21 -0.74
C VAL A 23 4.19 -2.35 -1.22
N ALA A 24 5.46 -2.27 -0.88
CA ALA A 24 6.49 -3.23 -1.26
C ALA A 24 7.29 -3.71 -0.06
N SER A 25 8.06 -4.77 -0.22
CA SER A 25 9.03 -5.22 0.77
C SER A 25 10.13 -6.04 0.10
N GLY A 26 11.32 -6.05 0.69
CA GLY A 26 12.39 -6.95 0.25
C GLY A 26 12.13 -8.42 0.59
N LYS A 27 11.30 -8.71 1.61
CA LYS A 27 11.05 -10.06 2.15
C LYS A 27 9.57 -10.38 2.23
N GLY A 28 9.19 -11.65 2.01
CA GLY A 28 7.84 -12.14 2.28
C GLY A 28 7.51 -12.22 3.78
N GLY A 29 6.22 -12.17 4.11
CA GLY A 29 5.75 -12.36 5.49
C GLY A 29 5.84 -11.14 6.42
N VAL A 30 6.33 -9.99 5.96
CA VAL A 30 6.42 -8.75 6.76
C VAL A 30 5.09 -8.01 6.92
N GLY A 31 4.00 -8.49 6.30
CA GLY A 31 2.64 -7.95 6.46
C GLY A 31 2.23 -6.90 5.44
N LYS A 32 2.85 -6.87 4.23
CA LYS A 32 2.51 -5.95 3.14
C LYS A 32 1.02 -5.93 2.79
N THR A 33 0.47 -7.09 2.40
CA THR A 33 -0.92 -7.25 1.97
C THR A 33 -1.90 -6.77 3.03
N TRP A 34 -1.68 -7.18 4.29
CA TRP A 34 -2.51 -6.71 5.39
C TRP A 34 -2.43 -5.18 5.57
N PHE A 35 -1.22 -4.60 5.43
CA PHE A 35 -1.04 -3.15 5.49
C PHE A 35 -1.78 -2.46 4.33
N ALA A 36 -1.65 -2.96 3.09
CA ALA A 36 -2.31 -2.39 1.91
C ALA A 36 -3.84 -2.42 2.05
N ILE A 37 -4.42 -3.55 2.48
CA ILE A 37 -5.85 -3.71 2.76
C ILE A 37 -6.30 -2.70 3.83
N THR A 38 -5.59 -2.65 4.96
CA THR A 38 -6.01 -1.81 6.10
C THR A 38 -5.81 -0.32 5.81
N LEU A 39 -4.77 0.05 5.06
CA LEU A 39 -4.56 1.43 4.59
C LEU A 39 -5.69 1.88 3.65
N SER A 40 -6.09 1.01 2.71
CA SER A 40 -7.20 1.28 1.78
C SER A 40 -8.52 1.50 2.55
N HIS A 41 -8.79 0.66 3.54
CA HIS A 41 -9.95 0.80 4.41
C HIS A 41 -9.88 2.09 5.25
N ALA A 42 -8.70 2.42 5.82
CA ALA A 42 -8.53 3.66 6.57
C ALA A 42 -8.77 4.91 5.69
N PHE A 43 -8.32 4.90 4.44
CA PHE A 43 -8.64 5.97 3.49
C PHE A 43 -10.15 6.05 3.19
N ALA A 44 -10.84 4.91 3.00
CA ALA A 44 -12.28 4.88 2.81
C ALA A 44 -13.04 5.46 4.01
N ASN A 45 -12.60 5.14 5.25
CA ASN A 45 -13.16 5.71 6.47
C ASN A 45 -12.94 7.23 6.61
N LEU A 46 -11.94 7.78 5.92
CA LEU A 46 -11.73 9.23 5.78
C LEU A 46 -12.57 9.85 4.64
N GLY A 47 -13.50 9.09 4.06
CA GLY A 47 -14.39 9.54 2.98
C GLY A 47 -13.69 9.62 1.61
N ARG A 48 -12.55 8.97 1.43
CA ARG A 48 -11.79 8.99 0.17
C ARG A 48 -12.16 7.79 -0.70
N LYS A 49 -12.57 8.06 -1.95
CA LYS A 49 -12.81 7.00 -2.93
C LYS A 49 -11.49 6.28 -3.23
N THR A 50 -11.39 5.03 -2.79
CA THR A 50 -10.14 4.26 -2.77
C THR A 50 -10.26 2.98 -3.59
N LEU A 51 -9.20 2.65 -4.33
CA LEU A 51 -9.02 1.38 -5.02
C LEU A 51 -7.82 0.65 -4.44
N LEU A 52 -8.00 -0.61 -4.07
CA LEU A 52 -6.91 -1.55 -3.77
C LEU A 52 -6.64 -2.42 -5.00
N PHE A 53 -5.40 -2.46 -5.44
CA PHE A 53 -4.95 -3.28 -6.56
C PHE A 53 -3.98 -4.36 -6.06
N ASP A 54 -4.32 -5.63 -6.24
CA ASP A 54 -3.43 -6.76 -5.92
C ASP A 54 -2.40 -6.93 -7.04
N GLY A 55 -1.24 -6.33 -6.84
CA GLY A 55 -0.11 -6.34 -7.79
C GLY A 55 0.88 -7.48 -7.55
N ASP A 56 0.62 -8.41 -6.64
CA ASP A 56 1.41 -9.64 -6.51
C ASP A 56 0.99 -10.64 -7.61
N LEU A 57 1.55 -10.43 -8.80
CA LEU A 57 1.18 -11.22 -9.99
C LEU A 57 1.55 -12.70 -9.89
N GLY A 58 2.34 -13.10 -8.88
CA GLY A 58 2.75 -14.49 -8.67
C GLY A 58 1.94 -15.19 -7.58
N LEU A 59 1.70 -14.49 -6.47
CA LEU A 59 1.12 -15.05 -5.24
C LEU A 59 0.08 -14.09 -4.65
N ALA A 60 -0.94 -13.73 -5.44
CA ALA A 60 -2.05 -12.90 -4.98
C ALA A 60 -2.65 -13.41 -3.66
N ASN A 61 -2.91 -12.51 -2.72
CA ASN A 61 -3.34 -12.86 -1.37
C ASN A 61 -4.48 -11.97 -0.82
N VAL A 62 -4.88 -10.92 -1.53
CA VAL A 62 -5.96 -10.03 -1.11
C VAL A 62 -7.28 -10.78 -1.04
N ASP A 63 -7.58 -11.61 -2.05
CA ASP A 63 -8.76 -12.46 -2.10
C ASP A 63 -8.86 -13.42 -0.91
N ILE A 64 -7.73 -14.06 -0.53
CA ILE A 64 -7.67 -14.98 0.61
C ILE A 64 -7.92 -14.24 1.92
N GLN A 65 -7.26 -13.09 2.15
CA GLN A 65 -7.36 -12.36 3.41
C GLN A 65 -8.74 -11.76 3.65
N LEU A 66 -9.48 -11.47 2.57
CA LEU A 66 -10.83 -10.89 2.64
C LEU A 66 -11.95 -11.89 2.32
N GLY A 67 -11.63 -13.15 2.04
CA GLY A 67 -12.63 -14.17 1.70
C GLY A 67 -13.39 -13.89 0.39
N LEU A 68 -12.73 -13.24 -0.57
CA LEU A 68 -13.34 -12.82 -1.81
C LEU A 68 -13.31 -13.91 -2.86
N MET A 69 -14.36 -13.95 -3.70
CA MET A 69 -14.44 -14.79 -4.90
C MET A 69 -14.64 -13.88 -6.14
N PRO A 70 -13.57 -13.27 -6.67
CA PRO A 70 -13.70 -12.35 -7.79
C PRO A 70 -14.21 -13.07 -9.04
N LYS A 71 -15.21 -12.48 -9.73
CA LYS A 71 -15.72 -12.98 -11.01
C LYS A 71 -14.68 -12.82 -12.13
N HIS A 72 -13.96 -11.73 -12.09
CA HIS A 72 -12.87 -11.40 -13.00
C HIS A 72 -11.62 -11.12 -12.17
N ASP A 73 -10.51 -11.66 -12.62
CA ASP A 73 -9.22 -11.51 -11.96
C ASP A 73 -8.22 -10.76 -12.86
N LEU A 74 -7.13 -10.34 -12.25
CA LEU A 74 -6.06 -9.64 -12.97
C LEU A 74 -5.46 -10.49 -14.11
N GLY A 75 -5.50 -11.82 -14.03
CA GLY A 75 -5.06 -12.71 -15.12
C GLY A 75 -5.86 -12.54 -16.38
N THR A 76 -7.15 -12.33 -16.26
CA THR A 76 -8.05 -12.06 -17.40
C THR A 76 -7.74 -10.70 -18.05
N VAL A 77 -7.40 -9.69 -17.24
CA VAL A 77 -6.98 -8.36 -17.72
C VAL A 77 -5.62 -8.44 -18.41
N VAL A 78 -4.62 -9.04 -17.77
CA VAL A 78 -3.26 -9.17 -18.31
C VAL A 78 -3.26 -9.99 -19.60
N SER A 79 -4.15 -10.96 -19.77
CA SER A 79 -4.33 -11.68 -21.03
C SER A 79 -5.00 -10.85 -22.14
N GLY A 80 -5.48 -9.65 -21.85
CA GLY A 80 -6.15 -8.74 -22.79
C GLY A 80 -7.59 -9.10 -23.12
N LYS A 81 -8.22 -9.98 -22.32
CA LYS A 81 -9.60 -10.39 -22.50
C LYS A 81 -10.60 -9.39 -21.93
N LEU A 82 -10.18 -8.60 -20.93
CA LEU A 82 -11.00 -7.59 -20.27
C LEU A 82 -10.17 -6.32 -20.02
N PRO A 83 -10.80 -5.14 -20.05
CA PRO A 83 -10.18 -3.91 -19.57
C PRO A 83 -10.05 -3.95 -18.03
N LEU A 84 -9.09 -3.18 -17.46
CA LEU A 84 -8.80 -3.20 -16.04
C LEU A 84 -10.01 -2.79 -15.19
N GLU A 85 -10.79 -1.84 -15.65
CA GLU A 85 -12.00 -1.35 -15.00
C GLU A 85 -13.07 -2.45 -14.81
N ALA A 86 -13.16 -3.40 -15.75
CA ALA A 86 -14.12 -4.49 -15.67
C ALA A 86 -13.78 -5.55 -14.61
N ALA A 87 -12.53 -5.58 -14.12
CA ALA A 87 -12.12 -6.45 -13.02
C ALA A 87 -12.32 -5.80 -11.64
N THR A 88 -12.80 -4.56 -11.59
CA THR A 88 -13.09 -3.86 -10.34
C THR A 88 -14.33 -4.44 -9.67
N MET A 89 -14.22 -4.73 -8.38
CA MET A 89 -15.32 -5.16 -7.53
C MET A 89 -15.42 -4.28 -6.29
N GLN A 90 -16.63 -3.98 -5.85
CA GLN A 90 -16.83 -3.25 -4.61
C GLN A 90 -16.68 -4.18 -3.41
N PHE A 91 -15.94 -3.75 -2.41
CA PHE A 91 -15.83 -4.42 -1.12
C PHE A 91 -16.62 -3.60 -0.08
N GLU A 92 -17.89 -3.97 0.11
CA GLU A 92 -18.85 -3.22 0.93
C GLU A 92 -18.41 -3.08 2.38
N GLU A 93 -17.88 -4.16 3.00
CA GLU A 93 -17.45 -4.17 4.40
C GLU A 93 -16.32 -3.16 4.69
N GLY A 94 -15.46 -2.89 3.69
CA GLY A 94 -14.37 -1.94 3.79
C GLY A 94 -14.64 -0.57 3.16
N GLY A 95 -15.73 -0.43 2.40
CA GLY A 95 -16.10 0.83 1.74
C GLY A 95 -15.14 1.26 0.63
N PHE A 96 -14.38 0.33 0.03
CA PHE A 96 -13.45 0.60 -1.08
C PHE A 96 -13.60 -0.43 -2.19
N ASP A 97 -13.04 -0.12 -3.35
CA ASP A 97 -13.05 -1.01 -4.50
C ASP A 97 -11.75 -1.83 -4.58
N ILE A 98 -11.82 -3.02 -5.16
CA ILE A 98 -10.69 -3.95 -5.27
C ILE A 98 -10.56 -4.45 -6.71
N ILE A 99 -9.33 -4.51 -7.21
CA ILE A 99 -8.94 -5.36 -8.34
C ILE A 99 -8.08 -6.47 -7.75
N ALA A 100 -8.66 -7.66 -7.63
CA ALA A 100 -7.99 -8.80 -7.01
C ALA A 100 -7.18 -9.60 -8.04
N GLY A 101 -6.03 -10.10 -7.61
CA GLY A 101 -5.39 -11.23 -8.22
C GLY A 101 -6.20 -12.51 -7.95
N ARG A 102 -5.82 -13.61 -8.58
CA ARG A 102 -6.38 -14.92 -8.27
C ARG A 102 -5.30 -15.82 -7.72
N SER A 103 -5.49 -16.23 -6.47
CA SER A 103 -4.58 -17.15 -5.82
C SER A 103 -4.46 -18.47 -6.60
N GLY A 104 -3.23 -18.97 -6.75
CA GLY A 104 -2.97 -20.26 -7.39
C GLY A 104 -2.94 -20.27 -8.93
N THR A 105 -3.06 -19.13 -9.61
CA THR A 105 -3.01 -19.07 -11.08
C THR A 105 -1.61 -18.90 -11.67
N GLY A 106 -0.56 -18.89 -10.88
CA GLY A 106 0.90 -18.98 -11.18
C GLY A 106 1.50 -18.43 -12.49
N ASN A 107 0.69 -18.14 -13.50
CA ASN A 107 1.13 -17.77 -14.85
C ASN A 107 1.43 -16.27 -15.03
N LEU A 108 1.18 -15.43 -14.02
CA LEU A 108 1.37 -13.99 -14.14
C LEU A 108 2.80 -13.52 -13.82
N ALA A 109 3.66 -14.38 -13.28
CA ALA A 109 5.07 -14.06 -13.03
C ALA A 109 5.85 -13.73 -14.31
N ASN A 110 5.41 -14.24 -15.48
CA ASN A 110 6.06 -14.07 -16.78
C ASN A 110 5.32 -13.10 -17.72
N VAL A 111 4.74 -12.04 -17.18
CA VAL A 111 4.08 -11.00 -17.99
C VAL A 111 5.10 -10.26 -18.86
N SER A 112 4.80 -10.07 -20.15
CA SER A 112 5.68 -9.34 -21.04
C SER A 112 5.84 -7.87 -20.63
N ALA A 113 6.98 -7.26 -20.96
CA ALA A 113 7.26 -5.86 -20.63
C ALA A 113 6.19 -4.90 -21.16
N ASN A 114 5.68 -5.14 -22.38
CA ASN A 114 4.64 -4.31 -22.99
C ASN A 114 3.31 -4.39 -22.19
N ARG A 115 2.94 -5.57 -21.73
CA ARG A 115 1.73 -5.75 -20.93
C ARG A 115 1.85 -5.09 -19.56
N LEU A 116 3.04 -5.16 -18.91
CA LEU A 116 3.31 -4.44 -17.67
C LEU A 116 3.26 -2.92 -17.86
N HIS A 117 3.76 -2.43 -18.99
CA HIS A 117 3.69 -1.01 -19.32
C HIS A 117 2.22 -0.56 -19.48
N THR A 118 1.43 -1.27 -20.30
CA THR A 118 0.00 -0.99 -20.48
C THR A 118 -0.76 -1.04 -19.13
N LEU A 119 -0.47 -2.04 -18.29
CA LEU A 119 -1.08 -2.13 -16.96
C LEU A 119 -0.74 -0.91 -16.10
N GLY A 120 0.49 -0.43 -16.16
CA GLY A 120 0.91 0.79 -15.47
C GLY A 120 0.15 2.03 -15.95
N GLU A 121 -0.05 2.18 -17.28
CA GLU A 121 -0.86 3.27 -17.86
C GLU A 121 -2.33 3.19 -17.41
N ASP A 122 -2.89 1.97 -17.38
CA ASP A 122 -4.25 1.73 -16.91
C ASP A 122 -4.42 2.11 -15.42
N ILE A 123 -3.45 1.78 -14.57
CA ILE A 123 -3.43 2.18 -13.16
C ILE A 123 -3.38 3.71 -13.02
N VAL A 124 -2.53 4.38 -13.80
CA VAL A 124 -2.46 5.85 -13.81
C VAL A 124 -3.80 6.45 -14.25
N ARG A 125 -4.46 5.86 -15.26
CA ARG A 125 -5.79 6.31 -15.70
C ARG A 125 -6.85 6.14 -14.60
N LEU A 126 -6.81 5.07 -13.81
CA LEU A 126 -7.71 4.86 -12.67
C LEU A 126 -7.55 5.92 -11.58
N SER A 127 -6.38 6.52 -11.43
CA SER A 127 -6.18 7.62 -10.48
C SER A 127 -6.97 8.89 -10.81
N SER A 128 -7.54 9.00 -12.02
CA SER A 128 -8.50 10.07 -12.36
C SER A 128 -9.90 9.82 -11.79
N VAL A 129 -10.24 8.58 -11.48
CA VAL A 129 -11.54 8.13 -10.96
C VAL A 129 -11.51 7.93 -9.45
N TYR A 130 -10.35 7.53 -8.91
CA TYR A 130 -10.12 7.28 -7.49
C TYR A 130 -9.23 8.36 -6.89
N GLN A 131 -9.55 8.76 -5.65
CA GLN A 131 -8.71 9.70 -4.91
C GLN A 131 -7.43 9.03 -4.38
N ASN A 132 -7.52 7.74 -4.06
CA ASN A 132 -6.38 6.91 -3.69
C ASN A 132 -6.39 5.60 -4.47
N VAL A 133 -5.24 5.23 -5.00
CA VAL A 133 -4.98 3.89 -5.55
C VAL A 133 -3.85 3.28 -4.74
N VAL A 134 -4.09 2.14 -4.11
CA VAL A 134 -3.10 1.42 -3.30
C VAL A 134 -2.73 0.13 -4.02
N LEU A 135 -1.47 -0.05 -4.37
CA LEU A 135 -0.94 -1.26 -5.00
C LEU A 135 -0.27 -2.13 -3.95
N ASP A 136 -0.77 -3.35 -3.74
CA ASP A 136 -0.05 -4.38 -2.97
C ASP A 136 0.90 -5.12 -3.92
N LEU A 137 2.20 -4.84 -3.84
CA LEU A 137 3.20 -5.44 -4.72
C LEU A 137 3.75 -6.74 -4.14
N GLY A 138 4.25 -7.64 -4.99
CA GLY A 138 4.97 -8.83 -4.55
C GLY A 138 6.20 -8.51 -3.69
N ALA A 139 6.71 -9.50 -2.96
CA ALA A 139 7.95 -9.37 -2.22
C ALA A 139 9.17 -9.48 -3.14
N GLY A 140 10.28 -8.85 -2.76
CA GLY A 140 11.55 -8.93 -3.47
C GLY A 140 11.74 -7.85 -4.52
N VAL A 141 12.79 -8.01 -5.32
CA VAL A 141 13.29 -7.00 -6.28
C VAL A 141 13.04 -7.41 -7.73
N GLU A 142 12.04 -8.23 -7.99
CA GLU A 142 11.73 -8.70 -9.32
C GLU A 142 11.32 -7.55 -10.26
N ARG A 143 11.55 -7.77 -11.56
CA ARG A 143 11.26 -6.75 -12.58
C ARG A 143 9.80 -6.26 -12.55
N THR A 144 8.87 -7.16 -12.31
CA THR A 144 7.43 -6.86 -12.25
C THR A 144 7.11 -5.89 -11.13
N VAL A 145 7.64 -6.19 -9.93
CA VAL A 145 7.48 -5.35 -8.73
C VAL A 145 8.05 -3.95 -8.98
N ARG A 146 9.27 -3.86 -9.54
CA ARG A 146 9.93 -2.59 -9.84
C ARG A 146 9.18 -1.76 -10.88
N ASN A 147 8.71 -2.39 -11.96
CA ASN A 147 7.96 -1.69 -13.00
C ASN A 147 6.66 -1.07 -12.46
N LEU A 148 5.92 -1.77 -11.62
CA LEU A 148 4.72 -1.23 -10.98
C LEU A 148 5.08 -0.16 -9.93
N ALA A 149 6.14 -0.37 -9.13
CA ALA A 149 6.63 0.63 -8.18
C ALA A 149 7.09 1.94 -8.84
N HIS A 150 7.38 1.93 -10.13
CA HIS A 150 7.77 3.13 -10.87
C HIS A 150 6.58 4.03 -11.30
N GLN A 151 5.35 3.57 -11.15
CA GLN A 151 4.14 4.30 -11.57
C GLN A 151 3.46 5.06 -10.42
N VAL A 152 4.07 5.07 -9.23
CA VAL A 152 3.42 5.59 -8.03
C VAL A 152 3.99 6.92 -7.55
N ASP A 153 3.18 7.69 -6.83
CA ASP A 153 3.59 8.94 -6.19
C ASP A 153 4.41 8.67 -4.92
N THR A 154 4.01 7.65 -4.13
CA THR A 154 4.68 7.27 -2.89
C THR A 154 4.85 5.75 -2.82
N LEU A 155 6.03 5.29 -2.47
CA LEU A 155 6.38 3.89 -2.31
C LEU A 155 6.66 3.59 -0.83
N PHE A 156 5.79 2.81 -0.20
CA PHE A 156 6.01 2.30 1.15
C PHE A 156 6.85 1.02 1.11
N VAL A 157 7.95 1.02 1.81
CA VAL A 157 8.78 -0.18 2.02
C VAL A 157 8.50 -0.70 3.43
N VAL A 158 7.80 -1.83 3.49
CA VAL A 158 7.45 -2.49 4.77
C VAL A 158 8.57 -3.41 5.20
N THR A 159 8.96 -3.30 6.46
CA THR A 159 9.96 -4.14 7.10
C THR A 159 9.58 -4.49 8.54
N THR A 160 10.33 -5.39 9.16
CA THR A 160 10.26 -5.73 10.59
C THR A 160 11.64 -5.56 11.23
N ASP A 161 11.77 -5.83 12.52
CA ASP A 161 13.04 -5.82 13.28
C ASP A 161 13.95 -7.01 12.97
N GLU A 162 13.49 -7.99 12.17
CA GLU A 162 14.31 -9.12 11.76
C GLU A 162 15.51 -8.68 10.91
N PRO A 163 16.76 -9.12 11.23
CA PRO A 163 17.96 -8.71 10.48
C PRO A 163 17.87 -8.96 8.98
N THR A 164 17.29 -10.09 8.57
CA THR A 164 17.11 -10.43 7.15
C THR A 164 16.09 -9.50 6.47
N ALA A 165 14.99 -9.16 7.15
CA ALA A 165 14.01 -8.22 6.62
C ALA A 165 14.60 -6.82 6.44
N LEU A 166 15.47 -6.37 7.35
CA LEU A 166 16.18 -5.09 7.25
C LEU A 166 17.15 -5.07 6.07
N THR A 167 17.92 -6.14 5.88
CA THR A 167 18.86 -6.28 4.76
C THR A 167 18.13 -6.28 3.42
N ASP A 168 17.04 -7.03 3.31
CA ASP A 168 16.26 -7.12 2.10
C ASP A 168 15.52 -5.80 1.79
N ALA A 169 15.01 -5.11 2.82
CA ALA A 169 14.43 -3.78 2.67
C ALA A 169 15.47 -2.76 2.17
N TYR A 170 16.69 -2.78 2.74
CA TYR A 170 17.78 -1.94 2.26
C TYR A 170 18.14 -2.23 0.79
N ALA A 171 18.22 -3.51 0.41
CA ALA A 171 18.50 -3.90 -0.97
C ALA A 171 17.43 -3.39 -1.93
N PHE A 172 16.16 -3.48 -1.55
CA PHE A 172 15.03 -2.94 -2.32
C PHE A 172 15.12 -1.42 -2.47
N ILE A 173 15.35 -0.69 -1.37
CA ILE A 173 15.53 0.77 -1.37
C ILE A 173 16.70 1.18 -2.26
N LYS A 174 17.84 0.49 -2.14
CA LYS A 174 19.04 0.74 -2.95
C LYS A 174 18.74 0.65 -4.44
N ILE A 175 18.13 -0.45 -4.89
CA ILE A 175 17.83 -0.67 -6.31
C ILE A 175 16.84 0.40 -6.80
N THR A 176 15.77 0.65 -6.05
CA THR A 176 14.78 1.68 -6.40
C THR A 176 15.41 3.07 -6.52
N HIS A 177 16.25 3.45 -5.56
CA HIS A 177 16.93 4.75 -5.56
C HIS A 177 17.94 4.88 -6.72
N MET A 178 18.65 3.80 -7.07
CA MET A 178 19.56 3.80 -8.22
C MET A 178 18.83 3.92 -9.56
N GLU A 179 17.66 3.27 -9.71
CA GLU A 179 16.87 3.32 -10.94
C GLU A 179 16.05 4.62 -11.04
N ARG A 180 15.53 5.12 -9.93
CA ARG A 180 14.70 6.33 -9.83
C ARG A 180 14.99 7.14 -8.57
N PRO A 181 16.00 8.01 -8.58
CA PRO A 181 16.42 8.80 -7.40
C PRO A 181 15.32 9.70 -6.82
N ASN A 182 14.33 10.10 -7.63
CA ASN A 182 13.26 11.02 -7.24
C ASN A 182 11.99 10.32 -6.71
N THR A 183 12.00 8.99 -6.55
CA THR A 183 10.85 8.27 -5.96
C THR A 183 10.69 8.65 -4.49
N ASP A 184 9.48 9.02 -4.08
CA ASP A 184 9.16 9.26 -2.66
C ASP A 184 9.05 7.91 -1.93
N VAL A 185 10.19 7.38 -1.51
CA VAL A 185 10.29 6.14 -0.73
C VAL A 185 10.10 6.46 0.74
N ARG A 186 9.17 5.78 1.40
CA ARG A 186 8.91 5.91 2.84
C ARG A 186 8.94 4.55 3.52
N ILE A 187 9.43 4.51 4.75
CA ILE A 187 9.58 3.26 5.51
C ILE A 187 8.38 3.06 6.43
N ILE A 188 7.85 1.84 6.44
CA ILE A 188 6.90 1.32 7.43
C ILE A 188 7.62 0.25 8.23
N VAL A 189 7.71 0.41 9.55
CA VAL A 189 8.15 -0.65 10.45
C VAL A 189 6.93 -1.35 11.02
N ASN A 190 6.72 -2.60 10.65
CA ASN A 190 5.59 -3.41 11.07
C ASN A 190 5.98 -4.40 12.18
N MET A 191 4.99 -4.86 12.94
CA MET A 191 5.13 -5.86 14.03
C MET A 191 6.12 -5.43 15.12
N ALA A 192 6.29 -4.14 15.37
CA ALA A 192 7.14 -3.64 16.45
C ALA A 192 6.52 -3.91 17.83
N ASN A 193 7.32 -4.24 18.85
CA ASN A 193 6.80 -4.44 20.21
C ASN A 193 6.39 -3.10 20.86
N SER A 194 6.94 -1.98 20.40
CA SER A 194 6.58 -0.62 20.81
C SER A 194 6.95 0.39 19.72
N ILE A 195 6.35 1.58 19.77
CA ILE A 195 6.73 2.69 18.87
C ILE A 195 8.24 2.97 18.96
N LYS A 196 8.79 3.03 20.17
CA LYS A 196 10.21 3.30 20.41
C LYS A 196 11.14 2.24 19.78
N GLU A 197 10.75 0.96 19.84
CA GLU A 197 11.52 -0.11 19.18
C GLU A 197 11.41 -0.04 17.65
N GLY A 198 10.22 0.27 17.13
CA GLY A 198 10.05 0.51 15.70
C GLY A 198 10.89 1.69 15.20
N GLU A 199 10.98 2.78 15.95
CA GLU A 199 11.86 3.91 15.62
C GLU A 199 13.36 3.54 15.65
N ARG A 200 13.78 2.65 16.58
CA ARG A 200 15.15 2.11 16.57
C ARG A 200 15.43 1.27 15.32
N THR A 201 14.48 0.43 14.94
CA THR A 201 14.53 -0.38 13.72
C THR A 201 14.65 0.51 12.48
N TYR A 202 13.82 1.55 12.38
CA TYR A 202 13.91 2.56 11.33
C TYR A 202 15.29 3.23 11.28
N ASN A 203 15.81 3.66 12.44
CA ASN A 203 17.11 4.33 12.50
C ASN A 203 18.28 3.44 12.02
N THR A 204 18.14 2.11 12.14
CA THR A 204 19.12 1.14 11.60
C THR A 204 19.14 1.19 10.07
N ILE A 205 17.98 1.16 9.41
CA ILE A 205 17.89 1.29 7.94
C ILE A 205 18.31 2.69 7.50
N LEU A 206 17.87 3.74 8.19
CA LEU A 206 18.21 5.13 7.88
C LEU A 206 19.72 5.32 7.83
N LYS A 207 20.44 4.87 8.87
CA LYS A 207 21.92 4.95 8.91
C LYS A 207 22.57 4.25 7.72
N ALA A 208 22.08 3.09 7.31
CA ALA A 208 22.59 2.39 6.14
C ALA A 208 22.32 3.18 4.84
N CYS A 209 21.10 3.72 4.68
CA CYS A 209 20.76 4.54 3.52
C CYS A 209 21.60 5.83 3.46
N GLU A 210 21.74 6.54 4.57
CA GLU A 210 22.56 7.76 4.65
C GLU A 210 24.05 7.48 4.39
N GLY A 211 24.57 6.42 5.01
CA GLY A 211 25.97 6.04 4.87
C GLY A 211 26.37 5.66 3.45
N PHE A 212 25.58 4.83 2.79
CA PHE A 212 25.94 4.23 1.51
C PHE A 212 25.23 4.83 0.30
N LEU A 213 23.99 5.34 0.46
CA LEU A 213 23.20 5.84 -0.67
C LEU A 213 23.09 7.37 -0.68
N LYS A 214 23.50 8.05 0.39
CA LYS A 214 23.30 9.49 0.59
C LYS A 214 21.83 9.90 0.45
N PHE A 215 20.95 9.03 0.91
CA PHE A 215 19.50 9.13 0.82
C PHE A 215 18.87 8.87 2.19
N SER A 216 17.93 9.72 2.60
CA SER A 216 17.26 9.67 3.90
C SER A 216 15.76 9.42 3.70
N PRO A 217 15.31 8.16 3.47
CA PRO A 217 13.90 7.86 3.32
C PRO A 217 13.15 8.12 4.63
N PRO A 218 12.06 8.90 4.65
CA PRO A 218 11.34 9.21 5.88
C PRO A 218 10.60 8.01 6.45
N LEU A 219 10.40 8.01 7.78
CA LEU A 219 9.50 7.07 8.45
C LEU A 219 8.04 7.51 8.23
N ALA A 220 7.26 6.68 7.53
CA ALA A 220 5.81 6.91 7.39
C ALA A 220 5.06 6.52 8.67
N GLY A 221 5.49 5.45 9.34
CA GLY A 221 4.94 5.05 10.62
C GLY A 221 5.49 3.73 11.15
N VAL A 222 5.18 3.49 12.42
CA VAL A 222 5.42 2.22 13.12
C VAL A 222 4.07 1.59 13.40
N ILE A 223 3.96 0.29 13.12
CA ILE A 223 2.76 -0.51 13.41
C ILE A 223 3.15 -1.52 14.49
N ARG A 224 2.46 -1.46 15.62
CA ARG A 224 2.72 -2.34 16.75
C ARG A 224 2.21 -3.75 16.48
N ARG A 225 2.90 -4.73 17.06
CA ARG A 225 2.49 -6.13 17.03
C ARG A 225 1.18 -6.31 17.79
N ASP A 226 0.19 -6.86 17.09
CA ASP A 226 -1.15 -7.04 17.63
C ASP A 226 -1.68 -8.43 17.24
N PRO A 227 -2.05 -9.30 18.21
CA PRO A 227 -2.59 -10.62 17.91
C PRO A 227 -3.92 -10.56 17.14
N LYS A 228 -4.67 -9.46 17.27
CA LYS A 228 -5.95 -9.24 16.58
C LYS A 228 -5.80 -9.14 15.06
N VAL A 229 -4.60 -8.82 14.58
CA VAL A 229 -4.28 -8.88 13.14
C VAL A 229 -4.48 -10.31 12.61
N ARG A 230 -3.93 -11.32 13.29
CA ARG A 230 -4.11 -12.73 12.88
C ARG A 230 -5.56 -13.19 13.02
N ASP A 231 -6.25 -12.75 14.08
CA ASP A 231 -7.67 -13.07 14.29
C ASP A 231 -8.53 -12.50 13.17
N SER A 232 -8.28 -11.27 12.72
CA SER A 232 -9.01 -10.62 11.61
C SER A 232 -8.77 -11.33 10.28
N ILE A 233 -7.51 -11.67 9.95
CA ILE A 233 -7.16 -12.42 8.74
C ILE A 233 -7.84 -13.80 8.73
N ARG A 234 -7.81 -14.56 9.83
CA ARG A 234 -8.47 -15.87 9.94
C ARG A 234 -9.97 -15.78 9.80
N ALA A 235 -10.56 -14.69 10.27
CA ALA A 235 -11.99 -14.43 10.16
C ALA A 235 -12.37 -13.82 8.80
N GLN A 236 -11.39 -13.55 7.93
CA GLN A 236 -11.60 -12.90 6.63
C GLN A 236 -12.40 -11.60 6.73
N SER A 237 -12.18 -10.84 7.82
CA SER A 237 -12.86 -9.58 8.10
C SER A 237 -11.85 -8.50 8.45
N PRO A 238 -11.99 -7.27 7.91
CA PRO A 238 -11.05 -6.19 8.12
C PRO A 238 -10.90 -5.82 9.60
N ILE A 239 -9.67 -5.56 10.05
CA ILE A 239 -9.39 -5.23 11.45
C ILE A 239 -10.12 -3.96 11.90
N LEU A 240 -10.29 -2.97 11.01
CA LEU A 240 -10.96 -1.71 11.34
C LEU A 240 -12.47 -1.89 11.55
N VAL A 241 -13.08 -2.97 11.04
CA VAL A 241 -14.46 -3.36 11.36
C VAL A 241 -14.49 -4.15 12.66
N ARG A 242 -13.66 -5.19 12.74
CA ARG A 242 -13.74 -6.18 13.82
C ARG A 242 -13.11 -5.74 15.13
N PHE A 243 -11.99 -5.00 15.06
CA PHE A 243 -11.18 -4.58 16.20
C PHE A 243 -10.63 -3.15 16.03
N PRO A 244 -11.50 -2.13 15.86
CA PRO A 244 -11.07 -0.76 15.47
C PRO A 244 -10.21 -0.05 16.51
N ASN A 245 -10.29 -0.47 17.78
CA ASN A 245 -9.61 0.17 18.90
C ASN A 245 -8.30 -0.53 19.31
N THR A 246 -7.80 -1.47 18.51
CA THR A 246 -6.54 -2.15 18.78
C THR A 246 -5.35 -1.31 18.36
N GLU A 247 -4.17 -1.61 18.91
CA GLU A 247 -2.97 -0.81 18.67
C GLU A 247 -2.61 -0.74 17.17
N ALA A 248 -2.64 -1.86 16.46
CA ALA A 248 -2.35 -1.88 15.03
C ALA A 248 -3.39 -1.11 14.20
N ALA A 249 -4.67 -1.17 14.56
CA ALA A 249 -5.74 -0.42 13.90
C ALA A 249 -5.56 1.10 14.09
N ILE A 250 -5.25 1.53 15.31
CA ILE A 250 -4.97 2.93 15.64
C ILE A 250 -3.73 3.43 14.89
N ASP A 251 -2.65 2.64 14.85
CA ASP A 251 -1.41 3.02 14.19
C ASP A 251 -1.63 3.27 12.68
N ILE A 252 -2.34 2.36 11.98
CA ILE A 252 -2.62 2.56 10.55
C ILE A 252 -3.58 3.72 10.30
N THR A 253 -4.60 3.89 11.13
CA THR A 253 -5.52 5.03 11.01
C THR A 253 -4.75 6.36 11.14
N SER A 254 -3.79 6.43 12.08
CA SER A 254 -2.90 7.58 12.22
C SER A 254 -2.01 7.80 10.99
N ILE A 255 -1.47 6.72 10.40
CA ILE A 255 -0.68 6.80 9.16
C ILE A 255 -1.54 7.36 8.02
N ALA A 256 -2.74 6.81 7.81
CA ALA A 256 -3.67 7.26 6.77
C ALA A 256 -4.05 8.74 6.94
N GLY A 257 -4.30 9.18 8.16
CA GLY A 257 -4.65 10.58 8.47
C GLY A 257 -3.52 11.58 8.15
N LYS A 258 -2.26 11.16 8.18
CA LYS A 258 -1.10 12.00 7.78
C LYS A 258 -0.91 12.08 6.26
N LEU A 259 -1.48 11.13 5.52
CA LEU A 259 -1.38 11.04 4.06
C LEU A 259 -2.57 11.71 3.35
N ALA A 260 -3.72 11.81 4.02
CA ALA A 260 -4.95 12.44 3.53
C ALA A 260 -4.91 13.96 3.73
#